data_6cf0816984bcdd3f1246e30cd74501d2
#
_entry.id   6cf0816984bcdd3f1246e30cd74501d2
#
_cell.length_a   1.000
_cell.length_b   1.000
_cell.length_c   1.000
_cell.angle_alpha   90.00
_cell.angle_beta   90.00
_cell.angle_gamma   90.00
#
_symmetry.space_group_name_H-M   'P 1'
#
loop_
_entity.id
_entity.type
_entity.pdbx_description
1 polymer ?
#
loop_
_entity_poly.entity_id
_entity_poly.type
_entity_poly.pdbx_seq_one_letter_code
_entity_poly.pdbx_strand_id
1 'polypeptide(L)'
;MLNQSFYRELYESDQASPECVNNCPASQVIKEQLWKKECEKKFAFGWQLSQSFYAGAEFYRRANQKNLAVFMLHQSAEHALKTILRVHMRYVLEIHLIDYLLRSAALYSLQLRDVFKPSDPGDQKLLRILDNAYLDARYSYDFQVCDNQLSILTERIKCIHIVLQDIWKQINKE
;
A
#
# COMPACT_ATOMS: atom_id res chain seq x y z
N MET A 1 20.58 2.33 14.39
CA MET A 1 21.14 0.97 14.64
C MET A 1 20.24 0.24 15.60
N LEU A 2 19.08 -0.21 15.18
CA LEU A 2 18.19 -1.05 15.99
C LEU A 2 17.49 -2.00 15.02
N ASN A 3 17.68 -3.28 15.26
CA ASN A 3 16.83 -4.41 14.89
C ASN A 3 17.22 -5.36 13.75
N GLN A 4 18.50 -5.60 13.53
CA GLN A 4 18.90 -6.84 12.83
C GLN A 4 18.74 -8.10 13.75
N SER A 5 18.74 -7.93 15.06
CA SER A 5 18.58 -9.03 16.04
C SER A 5 17.16 -9.61 16.04
N PHE A 6 16.13 -8.77 15.89
CA PHE A 6 14.73 -9.22 15.91
C PHE A 6 14.34 -10.02 14.66
N TYR A 7 14.94 -9.70 13.50
CA TYR A 7 14.72 -10.47 12.26
C TYR A 7 15.44 -11.82 12.30
N ARG A 8 16.55 -11.92 13.02
CA ARG A 8 17.31 -13.15 13.16
C ARG A 8 16.61 -14.18 14.03
N GLU A 9 15.98 -13.77 15.13
CA GLU A 9 15.20 -14.66 16.01
C GLU A 9 13.97 -15.27 15.34
N LEU A 10 13.32 -14.55 14.40
CA LEU A 10 12.19 -15.07 13.63
C LEU A 10 12.61 -16.11 12.58
N TYR A 11 13.86 -16.07 12.11
CA TYR A 11 14.38 -17.01 11.11
C TYR A 11 15.13 -18.20 11.72
N GLU A 12 15.69 -18.06 12.94
CA GLU A 12 16.45 -19.13 13.61
C GLU A 12 15.56 -20.12 14.39
N SER A 13 14.29 -19.79 14.67
CA SER A 13 13.35 -20.73 15.31
C SER A 13 12.82 -21.85 14.39
N ASP A 14 13.16 -21.82 13.10
CA ASP A 14 12.69 -22.82 12.11
C ASP A 14 13.72 -23.95 11.86
N GLN A 15 14.80 -24.04 12.64
CA GLN A 15 15.79 -25.14 12.53
C GLN A 15 15.61 -26.24 13.59
N ALA A 16 14.38 -26.66 13.83
CA ALA A 16 14.13 -27.96 14.44
C ALA A 16 13.78 -28.97 13.35
N SER A 17 14.69 -29.91 13.14
CA SER A 17 14.74 -31.04 12.17
C SER A 17 13.50 -31.26 11.28
N PRO A 18 13.70 -31.26 9.92
CA PRO A 18 12.64 -30.98 8.96
C PRO A 18 11.74 -32.11 8.53
N GLU A 19 11.85 -33.34 8.95
CA GLU A 19 11.30 -34.43 8.14
C GLU A 19 10.01 -35.12 8.66
N CYS A 20 9.56 -34.89 9.88
CA CYS A 20 8.37 -35.63 10.39
C CYS A 20 7.14 -34.83 10.80
N VAL A 21 7.18 -33.49 10.85
CA VAL A 21 6.04 -32.69 11.38
C VAL A 21 5.25 -31.96 10.30
N ASN A 22 5.73 -31.89 9.07
CA ASN A 22 5.17 -31.00 8.04
C ASN A 22 3.96 -31.53 7.26
N ASN A 23 3.51 -32.77 7.43
CA ASN A 23 2.43 -33.36 6.64
C ASN A 23 1.19 -33.80 7.44
N CYS A 24 1.01 -33.37 8.67
CA CYS A 24 -0.23 -33.60 9.38
C CYS A 24 -1.31 -32.59 8.94
N PRO A 25 -2.50 -33.03 8.46
CA PRO A 25 -3.58 -32.12 8.06
C PRO A 25 -3.95 -31.09 9.14
N ALA A 26 -3.87 -31.47 10.41
CA ALA A 26 -4.11 -30.57 11.54
C ALA A 26 -3.11 -29.40 11.61
N SER A 27 -1.84 -29.63 11.27
CA SER A 27 -0.81 -28.58 11.28
C SER A 27 -1.00 -27.57 10.14
N GLN A 28 -1.53 -28.00 8.98
CA GLN A 28 -1.85 -27.12 7.87
C GLN A 28 -3.02 -26.20 8.20
N VAL A 29 -4.09 -26.72 8.80
CA VAL A 29 -5.27 -25.95 9.24
C VAL A 29 -4.86 -24.88 10.26
N ILE A 30 -4.02 -25.22 11.22
CA ILE A 30 -3.52 -24.25 12.21
C ILE A 30 -2.68 -23.16 11.54
N LYS A 31 -1.80 -23.50 10.59
CA LYS A 31 -0.99 -22.53 9.84
C LYS A 31 -1.87 -21.57 9.02
N GLU A 32 -2.91 -22.08 8.36
CA GLU A 32 -3.87 -21.25 7.61
C GLU A 32 -4.64 -20.29 8.53
N GLN A 33 -5.13 -20.77 9.66
CA GLN A 33 -5.85 -19.93 10.63
C GLN A 33 -4.96 -18.83 11.21
N LEU A 34 -3.70 -19.15 11.53
CA LEU A 34 -2.73 -18.15 12.00
C LEU A 34 -2.43 -17.13 10.89
N TRP A 35 -2.25 -17.58 9.65
CA TRP A 35 -2.05 -16.71 8.52
C TRP A 35 -3.25 -15.78 8.28
N LYS A 36 -4.47 -16.31 8.32
CA LYS A 36 -5.70 -15.51 8.17
C LYS A 36 -5.77 -14.40 9.21
N LYS A 37 -5.55 -14.71 10.49
CA LYS A 37 -5.49 -13.70 11.58
C LYS A 37 -4.40 -12.65 11.36
N GLU A 38 -3.25 -13.05 10.85
CA GLU A 38 -2.15 -12.13 10.56
C GLU A 38 -2.49 -11.20 9.39
N CYS A 39 -3.13 -11.73 8.32
CA CYS A 39 -3.65 -10.94 7.20
C CYS A 39 -4.70 -9.93 7.66
N GLU A 40 -5.61 -10.32 8.56
CA GLU A 40 -6.62 -9.42 9.13
C GLU A 40 -5.98 -8.23 9.84
N LYS A 41 -4.98 -8.48 10.69
CA LYS A 41 -4.25 -7.42 11.41
C LYS A 41 -3.51 -6.49 10.44
N LYS A 42 -2.82 -7.05 9.45
CA LYS A 42 -2.06 -6.30 8.44
C LYS A 42 -3.00 -5.44 7.59
N PHE A 43 -4.13 -6.00 7.19
CA PHE A 43 -5.14 -5.26 6.45
C PHE A 43 -5.72 -4.13 7.29
N ALA A 44 -6.21 -4.41 8.50
CA ALA A 44 -6.83 -3.42 9.38
C ALA A 44 -5.88 -2.24 9.65
N PHE A 45 -4.62 -2.53 9.99
CA PHE A 45 -3.62 -1.49 10.22
C PHE A 45 -3.34 -0.65 8.97
N GLY A 46 -3.06 -1.30 7.83
CA GLY A 46 -2.74 -0.59 6.59
C GLY A 46 -3.92 0.20 6.04
N TRP A 47 -5.13 -0.34 6.14
CA TRP A 47 -6.37 0.34 5.77
C TRP A 47 -6.60 1.60 6.63
N GLN A 48 -6.55 1.46 7.96
CA GLN A 48 -6.72 2.59 8.88
C GLN A 48 -5.71 3.70 8.59
N LEU A 49 -4.46 3.35 8.39
CA LEU A 49 -3.40 4.31 8.13
C LEU A 49 -3.61 5.03 6.79
N SER A 50 -3.94 4.29 5.74
CA SER A 50 -4.26 4.85 4.42
C SER A 50 -5.44 5.81 4.47
N GLN A 51 -6.52 5.45 5.18
CA GLN A 51 -7.69 6.32 5.36
C GLN A 51 -7.35 7.59 6.17
N SER A 52 -6.52 7.48 7.19
CA SER A 52 -6.09 8.63 7.99
C SER A 52 -5.30 9.64 7.14
N PHE A 53 -4.40 9.17 6.28
CA PHE A 53 -3.69 10.02 5.33
C PHE A 53 -4.62 10.64 4.28
N TYR A 54 -5.61 9.89 3.78
CA TYR A 54 -6.61 10.43 2.86
C TYR A 54 -7.44 11.55 3.50
N ALA A 55 -7.88 11.36 4.74
CA ALA A 55 -8.58 12.39 5.50
C ALA A 55 -7.70 13.63 5.73
N GLY A 56 -6.40 13.43 5.99
CA GLY A 56 -5.41 14.50 6.06
C GLY A 56 -5.29 15.26 4.74
N ALA A 57 -5.29 14.55 3.60
CA ALA A 57 -5.26 15.19 2.29
C ALA A 57 -6.48 16.09 2.06
N GLU A 58 -7.67 15.63 2.42
CA GLU A 58 -8.90 16.42 2.34
C GLU A 58 -8.86 17.65 3.26
N PHE A 59 -8.31 17.52 4.46
CA PHE A 59 -8.12 18.64 5.37
C PHE A 59 -7.21 19.72 4.78
N TYR A 60 -6.02 19.33 4.28
CA TYR A 60 -5.06 20.27 3.69
C TYR A 60 -5.56 20.88 2.37
N ARG A 61 -6.33 20.11 1.58
CA ARG A 61 -6.99 20.63 0.38
C ARG A 61 -7.95 21.77 0.72
N ARG A 62 -8.79 21.61 1.76
CA ARG A 62 -9.73 22.65 2.24
C ARG A 62 -8.98 23.87 2.80
N ALA A 63 -7.82 23.66 3.42
CA ALA A 63 -6.95 24.71 3.91
C ALA A 63 -6.12 25.40 2.80
N ASN A 64 -6.34 25.04 1.52
CA ASN A 64 -5.57 25.52 0.35
C ASN A 64 -4.05 25.23 0.43
N GLN A 65 -3.66 24.21 1.19
CA GLN A 65 -2.27 23.74 1.32
C GLN A 65 -2.03 22.54 0.38
N LYS A 66 -1.98 22.84 -0.93
CA LYS A 66 -2.01 21.83 -1.99
C LYS A 66 -0.82 20.86 -1.95
N ASN A 67 0.38 21.35 -1.66
CA ASN A 67 1.57 20.51 -1.60
C ASN A 67 1.49 19.48 -0.47
N LEU A 68 1.01 19.91 0.72
CA LEU A 68 0.77 18.98 1.82
C LEU A 68 -0.37 18.01 1.52
N ALA A 69 -1.42 18.46 0.82
CA ALA A 69 -2.49 17.58 0.39
C ALA A 69 -1.98 16.46 -0.52
N VAL A 70 -1.13 16.77 -1.52
CA VAL A 70 -0.56 15.75 -2.42
C VAL A 70 0.41 14.83 -1.67
N PHE A 71 1.21 15.33 -0.73
CA PHE A 71 2.02 14.48 0.13
C PHE A 71 1.18 13.48 0.93
N MET A 72 0.06 13.92 1.49
CA MET A 72 -0.87 13.04 2.20
C MET A 72 -1.53 12.02 1.25
N LEU A 73 -1.86 12.41 0.00
CA LEU A 73 -2.35 11.48 -1.02
C LEU A 73 -1.29 10.41 -1.37
N HIS A 74 -0.01 10.83 -1.50
CA HIS A 74 1.08 9.89 -1.71
C HIS A 74 1.14 8.85 -0.58
N GLN A 75 1.13 9.30 0.69
CA GLN A 75 1.16 8.40 1.85
C GLN A 75 -0.06 7.47 1.88
N SER A 76 -1.24 8.00 1.56
CA SER A 76 -2.47 7.20 1.47
C SER A 76 -2.35 6.10 0.41
N ALA A 77 -1.89 6.44 -0.80
CA ALA A 77 -1.67 5.49 -1.89
C ALA A 77 -0.62 4.43 -1.51
N GLU A 78 0.50 4.86 -0.95
CA GLU A 78 1.59 3.98 -0.52
C GLU A 78 1.10 2.92 0.46
N HIS A 79 0.39 3.33 1.51
CA HIS A 79 -0.13 2.41 2.52
C HIS A 79 -1.21 1.49 1.96
N ALA A 80 -2.08 1.97 1.07
CA ALA A 80 -3.08 1.13 0.41
C ALA A 80 -2.42 0.05 -0.46
N LEU A 81 -1.49 0.43 -1.34
CA LEU A 81 -0.80 -0.49 -2.24
C LEU A 81 0.08 -1.49 -1.48
N LYS A 82 0.82 -1.03 -0.48
CA LYS A 82 1.59 -1.90 0.42
C LYS A 82 0.69 -2.88 1.17
N THR A 83 -0.53 -2.50 1.52
CA THR A 83 -1.50 -3.39 2.16
C THR A 83 -1.95 -4.49 1.22
N ILE A 84 -2.25 -4.18 -0.05
CA ILE A 84 -2.54 -5.19 -1.08
C ILE A 84 -1.39 -6.19 -1.19
N LEU A 85 -0.16 -5.71 -1.25
CA LEU A 85 1.02 -6.57 -1.35
C LEU A 85 1.23 -7.42 -0.10
N ARG A 86 1.04 -6.84 1.10
CA ARG A 86 1.21 -7.54 2.38
C ARG A 86 0.24 -8.69 2.61
N VAL A 87 -1.00 -8.58 2.13
CA VAL A 87 -1.99 -9.64 2.27
C VAL A 87 -1.79 -10.78 1.26
N HIS A 88 -1.06 -10.55 0.17
CA HIS A 88 -0.74 -11.57 -0.83
C HIS A 88 0.70 -12.10 -0.70
N MET A 89 1.62 -11.24 -0.28
CA MET A 89 3.04 -11.57 -0.12
C MET A 89 3.38 -11.67 1.37
N ARG A 90 4.27 -12.59 1.73
CA ARG A 90 4.70 -12.74 3.13
C ARG A 90 5.78 -11.72 3.55
N TYR A 91 6.24 -10.87 2.64
CA TYR A 91 7.27 -9.86 2.90
C TYR A 91 6.78 -8.44 2.60
N VAL A 92 7.46 -7.45 3.14
CA VAL A 92 7.17 -6.02 2.97
C VAL A 92 8.20 -5.41 2.02
N LEU A 93 7.71 -4.65 1.04
CA LEU A 93 8.55 -3.82 0.18
C LEU A 93 8.81 -2.47 0.87
N GLU A 94 10.07 -2.16 1.17
CA GLU A 94 10.47 -0.85 1.70
C GLU A 94 10.72 0.17 0.57
N ILE A 95 9.77 0.26 -0.35
CA ILE A 95 9.81 1.15 -1.51
C ILE A 95 8.71 2.19 -1.33
N HIS A 96 9.02 3.45 -1.69
CA HIS A 96 8.07 4.57 -1.61
C HIS A 96 7.56 5.03 -2.99
N LEU A 97 8.06 4.45 -4.09
CA LEU A 97 7.63 4.80 -5.45
C LEU A 97 6.26 4.20 -5.76
N ILE A 98 5.26 5.07 -5.94
CA ILE A 98 3.87 4.66 -6.21
C ILE A 98 3.77 3.92 -7.54
N ASP A 99 4.49 4.36 -8.59
CA ASP A 99 4.51 3.66 -9.88
C ASP A 99 4.95 2.19 -9.72
N TYR A 100 6.00 1.93 -8.95
CA TYR A 100 6.46 0.57 -8.70
C TYR A 100 5.47 -0.25 -7.88
N LEU A 101 4.94 0.34 -6.79
CA LEU A 101 3.95 -0.32 -5.94
C LEU A 101 2.66 -0.63 -6.71
N LEU A 102 2.22 0.29 -7.56
CA LEU A 102 1.02 0.14 -8.39
C LEU A 102 1.19 -1.02 -9.39
N ARG A 103 2.32 -1.08 -10.10
CA ARG A 103 2.62 -2.18 -11.03
C ARG A 103 2.69 -3.53 -10.32
N SER A 104 3.31 -3.57 -9.14
CA SER A 104 3.40 -4.79 -8.34
C SER A 104 2.02 -5.23 -7.83
N ALA A 105 1.20 -4.32 -7.33
CA ALA A 105 -0.14 -4.60 -6.85
C ALA A 105 -1.12 -4.98 -7.99
N ALA A 106 -0.88 -4.47 -9.21
CA ALA A 106 -1.66 -4.81 -10.40
C ALA A 106 -1.56 -6.28 -10.82
N LEU A 107 -0.61 -7.04 -10.27
CA LEU A 107 -0.54 -8.49 -10.43
C LEU A 107 -1.69 -9.21 -9.70
N TYR A 108 -2.27 -8.57 -8.69
CA TYR A 108 -3.36 -9.11 -7.86
C TYR A 108 -4.73 -8.52 -8.21
N SER A 109 -4.77 -7.39 -8.92
CA SER A 109 -6.01 -6.79 -9.41
C SER A 109 -5.78 -5.99 -10.69
N LEU A 110 -6.41 -6.43 -11.77
CA LEU A 110 -6.31 -5.75 -13.07
C LEU A 110 -6.89 -4.32 -13.03
N GLN A 111 -7.84 -4.05 -12.13
CA GLN A 111 -8.43 -2.71 -11.96
C GLN A 111 -7.39 -1.65 -11.62
N LEU A 112 -6.29 -2.05 -10.94
CA LEU A 112 -5.20 -1.11 -10.60
C LEU A 112 -4.44 -0.61 -11.84
N ARG A 113 -4.44 -1.35 -12.95
CA ARG A 113 -3.82 -0.91 -14.22
C ARG A 113 -4.50 0.30 -14.82
N ASP A 114 -5.81 0.45 -14.55
CA ASP A 114 -6.63 1.50 -15.11
C ASP A 114 -6.66 2.76 -14.24
N VAL A 115 -6.12 2.69 -13.02
CA VAL A 115 -6.06 3.86 -12.12
C VAL A 115 -5.15 4.95 -12.69
N PHE A 116 -3.98 4.59 -13.21
CA PHE A 116 -3.09 5.46 -13.97
C PHE A 116 -2.68 4.70 -15.24
N LYS A 117 -3.26 5.10 -16.37
CA LYS A 117 -3.02 4.41 -17.64
C LYS A 117 -1.61 4.67 -18.17
N PRO A 118 -0.77 3.64 -18.37
CA PRO A 118 0.60 3.84 -18.85
C PRO A 118 0.67 4.47 -20.25
N SER A 119 -0.38 4.31 -21.07
CA SER A 119 -0.49 4.87 -22.41
C SER A 119 -0.95 6.33 -22.45
N ASP A 120 -1.41 6.89 -21.32
CA ASP A 120 -1.90 8.26 -21.25
C ASP A 120 -0.80 9.18 -20.68
N PRO A 121 -0.28 10.14 -21.47
CA PRO A 121 0.74 11.09 -20.99
C PRO A 121 0.27 11.95 -19.81
N GLY A 122 -1.05 12.25 -19.72
CA GLY A 122 -1.65 12.97 -18.60
C GLY A 122 -1.57 12.19 -17.30
N ASP A 123 -1.96 10.92 -17.34
CA ASP A 123 -1.88 10.01 -16.20
C ASP A 123 -0.42 9.78 -15.76
N GLN A 124 0.52 9.65 -16.71
CA GLN A 124 1.95 9.55 -16.40
C GLN A 124 2.49 10.81 -15.72
N LYS A 125 2.03 12.00 -16.13
CA LYS A 125 2.40 13.26 -15.49
C LYS A 125 1.87 13.32 -14.06
N LEU A 126 0.62 12.93 -13.84
CA LEU A 126 -0.01 12.90 -12.52
C LEU A 126 0.68 11.90 -11.59
N LEU A 127 1.03 10.72 -12.10
CA LEU A 127 1.76 9.72 -11.31
C LEU A 127 3.14 10.22 -10.90
N ARG A 128 3.87 10.92 -11.78
CA ARG A 128 5.14 11.57 -11.43
C ARG A 128 4.98 12.66 -10.39
N ILE A 129 3.92 13.48 -10.45
CA ILE A 129 3.63 14.48 -9.42
C ILE A 129 3.40 13.79 -8.07
N LEU A 130 2.65 12.69 -8.06
CA LEU A 130 2.37 11.91 -6.86
C LEU A 130 3.67 11.29 -6.29
N ASP A 131 4.52 10.68 -7.12
CA ASP A 131 5.79 10.09 -6.70
C ASP A 131 6.74 11.15 -6.12
N ASN A 132 6.88 12.27 -6.83
CA ASN A 132 7.77 13.37 -6.40
C ASN A 132 7.28 14.03 -5.10
N ALA A 133 5.98 14.01 -4.83
CA ALA A 133 5.41 14.61 -3.61
C ALA A 133 6.02 14.04 -2.32
N TYR A 134 6.54 12.82 -2.34
CA TYR A 134 7.22 12.23 -1.19
C TYR A 134 8.38 13.09 -0.68
N LEU A 135 9.17 13.65 -1.58
CA LEU A 135 10.30 14.54 -1.25
C LEU A 135 9.96 16.02 -1.50
N ASP A 136 9.48 16.34 -2.70
CA ASP A 136 9.37 17.71 -3.18
C ASP A 136 8.35 18.54 -2.42
N ALA A 137 7.22 17.94 -2.00
CA ALA A 137 6.21 18.65 -1.23
C ALA A 137 6.70 19.15 0.13
N ARG A 138 7.79 18.59 0.65
CA ARG A 138 8.36 18.93 1.96
C ARG A 138 9.61 19.79 1.88
N TYR A 139 10.37 19.66 0.79
CA TYR A 139 11.72 20.24 0.72
C TYR A 139 11.95 21.15 -0.50
N SER A 140 11.06 21.14 -1.51
CA SER A 140 11.21 21.98 -2.70
C SER A 140 10.26 23.16 -2.66
N TYR A 141 10.83 24.37 -2.81
CA TYR A 141 10.04 25.60 -2.93
C TYR A 141 9.32 25.71 -4.28
N ASP A 142 9.82 25.04 -5.30
CA ASP A 142 9.31 25.10 -6.67
C ASP A 142 8.22 24.05 -6.95
N PHE A 143 7.98 23.12 -6.00
CA PHE A 143 6.94 22.13 -6.17
C PHE A 143 5.56 22.78 -6.05
N GLN A 144 4.81 22.75 -7.14
CA GLN A 144 3.47 23.32 -7.21
C GLN A 144 2.49 22.36 -7.87
N VAL A 145 1.28 22.27 -7.31
CA VAL A 145 0.18 21.46 -7.82
C VAL A 145 -1.04 22.35 -8.02
N CYS A 146 -1.67 22.26 -9.18
CA CYS A 146 -2.90 22.99 -9.45
C CYS A 146 -4.13 22.22 -8.94
N ASP A 147 -5.27 22.94 -8.77
CA ASP A 147 -6.51 22.37 -8.22
C ASP A 147 -7.03 21.20 -9.04
N ASN A 148 -6.93 21.28 -10.37
CA ASN A 148 -7.37 20.19 -11.26
C ASN A 148 -6.52 18.92 -11.05
N GLN A 149 -5.19 19.05 -10.95
CA GLN A 149 -4.30 17.91 -10.67
C GLN A 149 -4.61 17.28 -9.33
N LEU A 150 -4.77 18.10 -8.28
CA LEU A 150 -5.10 17.64 -6.95
C LEU A 150 -6.45 16.91 -6.92
N SER A 151 -7.46 17.44 -7.61
CA SER A 151 -8.78 16.81 -7.71
C SER A 151 -8.70 15.45 -8.39
N ILE A 152 -8.03 15.34 -9.53
CA ILE A 152 -7.86 14.07 -10.23
C ILE A 152 -7.09 13.06 -9.37
N LEU A 153 -5.99 13.48 -8.73
CA LEU A 153 -5.22 12.61 -7.83
C LEU A 153 -6.08 12.10 -6.69
N THR A 154 -6.90 12.96 -6.07
CA THR A 154 -7.83 12.55 -5.00
C THR A 154 -8.76 11.43 -5.44
N GLU A 155 -9.36 11.55 -6.63
CA GLU A 155 -10.23 10.51 -7.18
C GLU A 155 -9.47 9.22 -7.53
N ARG A 156 -8.24 9.33 -8.06
CA ARG A 156 -7.40 8.15 -8.34
C ARG A 156 -7.07 7.36 -7.07
N ILE A 157 -6.73 8.06 -5.97
CA ILE A 157 -6.45 7.38 -4.69
C ILE A 157 -7.70 6.72 -4.12
N LYS A 158 -8.86 7.37 -4.27
CA LYS A 158 -10.14 6.76 -3.90
C LYS A 158 -10.44 5.47 -4.69
N CYS A 159 -10.10 5.42 -5.98
CA CYS A 159 -10.19 4.19 -6.75
C CYS A 159 -9.28 3.08 -6.18
N ILE A 160 -8.03 3.40 -5.78
CA ILE A 160 -7.14 2.43 -5.12
C ILE A 160 -7.78 1.89 -3.83
N HIS A 161 -8.43 2.75 -3.04
CA HIS A 161 -9.13 2.34 -1.82
C HIS A 161 -10.28 1.36 -2.09
N ILE A 162 -11.07 1.61 -3.15
CA ILE A 162 -12.16 0.71 -3.56
C ILE A 162 -11.60 -0.66 -3.92
N VAL A 163 -10.54 -0.69 -4.74
CA VAL A 163 -9.90 -1.95 -5.12
C VAL A 163 -9.33 -2.71 -3.91
N LEU A 164 -8.70 -2.00 -2.97
CA LEU A 164 -8.19 -2.62 -1.74
C LEU A 164 -9.33 -3.28 -0.93
N GLN A 165 -10.47 -2.60 -0.80
CA GLN A 165 -11.63 -3.17 -0.11
C GLN A 165 -12.21 -4.38 -0.84
N ASP A 166 -12.24 -4.35 -2.16
CA ASP A 166 -12.78 -5.46 -2.95
C ASP A 166 -11.86 -6.69 -2.88
N ILE A 167 -10.55 -6.51 -2.93
CA ILE A 167 -9.57 -7.57 -2.66
C ILE A 167 -9.81 -8.18 -1.28
N TRP A 168 -9.98 -7.34 -0.25
CA TRP A 168 -10.21 -7.82 1.10
C TRP A 168 -11.49 -8.62 1.25
N LYS A 169 -12.58 -8.19 0.61
CA LYS A 169 -13.84 -8.94 0.58
C LYS A 169 -13.69 -10.31 -0.10
N GLN A 170 -12.86 -10.40 -1.13
CA GLN A 170 -12.58 -11.67 -1.82
C GLN A 170 -11.79 -12.63 -0.91
N ILE A 171 -10.73 -12.16 -0.27
CA ILE A 171 -9.92 -12.97 0.67
C ILE A 171 -10.75 -13.50 1.85
N ASN A 172 -11.73 -12.74 2.32
CA ASN A 172 -12.58 -13.16 3.46
C ASN A 172 -13.76 -14.04 3.08
N LYS A 173 -14.05 -14.23 1.79
CA LYS A 173 -15.09 -15.16 1.33
C LYS A 173 -14.58 -16.60 1.14
N GLU A 174 -13.27 -16.75 1.02
CA GLU A 174 -12.57 -18.04 0.98
C GLU A 174 -12.21 -18.52 2.39
#